data_9603e5771f5be3ef043adeb20a9f281b
#
_entry.id   9603e5771f5be3ef043adeb20a9f281b
#
_cell.length_a   1.000
_cell.length_b   1.000
_cell.length_c   1.000
_cell.angle_alpha   90.00
_cell.angle_beta   90.00
_cell.angle_gamma   90.00
#
_symmetry.space_group_name_H-M   'P 1'
#
loop_
_entity.id
_entity.type
_entity.pdbx_description
1 polymer ?
#
loop_
_entity_poly.entity_id
_entity_poly.type
_entity_poly.pdbx_seq_one_letter_code
_entity_poly.pdbx_strand_id
1 'polypeptide(L)'
;MRKLPLIFCSLFIILLISCVNNSSNKDKEGNRDNLILAIGGEPDNGFDPTTGWGQYASPLFQSTLLKYDKDFNIVKDAARDYTISQDGLKWTVTLRDNIKFSDGEVLTANDVVFTFNTAKNSASIVDLTNLKEVKTIDEYTIQFTLHQRNSTFIHYLTNLGIVPAHAYDATYNENPLGSGPYKMVQWDKGQQLILAANPYYYGKEPFFKKLVFLFLSQDAAFAAAKAGQVDIASVTPTLADEEVKGMKLVSLKSVDNRGVALPFVPNEGKSINGNPIGNNVTSDIAIRKAMNIAVDRQALVDGVLKGYGTPANSIADHLPWWNEKTVIENDGDISTAKKILDEAGWKENKNGIRVKNGVKAQFTLQYPSNDQIRQSLSIAFADRMKPLGIKIEVKGKNWNEIKKELHTSATLFGLGSHDPLELYNAFSNKAHGVELNNPAYYFNQVVENYFEKALSATSQEEANKYWKKAQWDGETGFSNKGDAPWVWLVNIDHLFLIHENLVIGEQKIQPHEHSWPITDFIENWHWKNINENSKEN
;
A
#
# COMPACT_ATOMS: atom_id res chain seq x y z
N MET A 1 -26.51 -0.11 62.01
CA MET A 1 -25.09 -0.49 61.95
C MET A 1 -24.98 -1.84 61.21
N ARG A 2 -24.67 -1.84 59.94
CA ARG A 2 -24.29 -3.06 59.18
C ARG A 2 -23.04 -2.71 58.39
N LYS A 3 -21.93 -3.35 58.75
CA LYS A 3 -20.62 -3.19 58.15
C LYS A 3 -20.61 -3.93 56.81
N LEU A 4 -20.28 -3.22 55.70
CA LEU A 4 -19.97 -3.78 54.41
C LEU A 4 -18.48 -4.19 54.42
N PRO A 5 -18.10 -5.39 53.96
CA PRO A 5 -16.69 -5.74 53.79
C PRO A 5 -16.18 -5.18 52.46
N LEU A 6 -15.05 -4.46 52.51
CA LEU A 6 -14.21 -4.15 51.37
C LEU A 6 -13.67 -5.43 50.76
N ILE A 7 -14.07 -5.74 49.55
CA ILE A 7 -13.43 -6.79 48.75
C ILE A 7 -12.21 -6.16 48.05
N PHE A 8 -11.03 -6.51 48.57
CA PHE A 8 -9.75 -6.26 47.90
C PHE A 8 -9.68 -7.17 46.65
N CYS A 9 -9.83 -6.61 45.47
CA CYS A 9 -9.48 -7.27 44.23
C CYS A 9 -7.95 -7.21 44.07
N SER A 10 -7.25 -8.21 44.60
CA SER A 10 -5.84 -8.43 44.33
C SER A 10 -5.68 -8.89 42.89
N LEU A 11 -5.15 -7.98 42.06
CA LEU A 11 -4.67 -8.28 40.72
C LEU A 11 -3.50 -9.26 40.82
N PHE A 12 -3.76 -10.54 40.57
CA PHE A 12 -2.71 -11.55 40.38
C PHE A 12 -2.04 -11.31 39.03
N ILE A 13 -0.98 -10.51 39.02
CA ILE A 13 -0.02 -10.48 37.90
C ILE A 13 0.77 -11.78 38.01
N ILE A 14 0.41 -12.79 37.25
CA ILE A 14 1.23 -13.99 37.07
C ILE A 14 2.39 -13.58 36.18
N LEU A 15 3.49 -13.15 36.80
CA LEU A 15 4.81 -13.13 36.19
C LEU A 15 5.22 -14.59 35.94
N LEU A 16 5.04 -15.08 34.73
CA LEU A 16 5.77 -16.26 34.27
C LEU A 16 7.24 -15.88 34.09
N ILE A 17 7.96 -15.82 35.21
CA ILE A 17 9.40 -15.89 35.22
C ILE A 17 9.74 -17.34 34.91
N SER A 18 9.83 -17.69 33.62
CA SER A 18 10.56 -18.87 33.21
C SER A 18 12.03 -18.62 33.59
N CYS A 19 12.57 -19.46 34.44
CA CYS A 19 13.97 -19.48 34.83
C CYS A 19 14.85 -19.49 33.57
N VAL A 20 15.28 -18.32 33.14
CA VAL A 20 16.47 -18.19 32.31
C VAL A 20 17.63 -18.34 33.30
N ASN A 21 18.29 -19.50 33.28
CA ASN A 21 19.58 -19.67 33.91
C ASN A 21 20.50 -18.53 33.43
N ASN A 22 20.81 -17.64 34.34
CA ASN A 22 21.84 -16.64 34.20
C ASN A 22 23.22 -17.32 34.22
N SER A 23 23.52 -18.09 33.18
CA SER A 23 24.89 -18.33 32.78
C SER A 23 25.33 -17.07 32.04
N SER A 24 26.28 -16.36 32.61
CA SER A 24 27.02 -15.26 32.01
C SER A 24 27.84 -15.77 30.79
N ASN A 25 27.12 -16.12 29.71
CA ASN A 25 27.66 -16.19 28.38
C ASN A 25 27.27 -14.88 27.72
N LYS A 26 28.26 -13.99 27.51
CA LYS A 26 28.27 -13.07 26.39
C LYS A 26 28.27 -13.90 25.11
N ASP A 27 27.14 -14.48 24.77
CA ASP A 27 26.92 -15.02 23.44
C ASP A 27 27.10 -13.84 22.49
N LYS A 28 28.09 -13.95 21.63
CA LYS A 28 28.44 -12.96 20.63
C LYS A 28 27.16 -12.64 19.87
N GLU A 29 26.69 -11.41 19.93
CA GLU A 29 25.47 -10.88 19.30
C GLU A 29 25.30 -11.30 17.82
N GLY A 30 26.34 -11.72 17.13
CA GLY A 30 26.35 -12.15 15.74
C GLY A 30 25.92 -13.59 15.45
N ASN A 31 25.45 -14.35 16.45
CA ASN A 31 25.13 -15.77 16.24
C ASN A 31 23.69 -16.16 16.62
N ARG A 32 22.83 -15.16 16.88
CA ARG A 32 21.43 -15.39 17.23
C ARG A 32 20.63 -15.62 15.94
N ASP A 33 19.90 -16.73 15.85
CA ASP A 33 19.10 -17.17 14.71
C ASP A 33 17.62 -16.83 14.81
N ASN A 34 17.25 -16.04 15.81
CA ASN A 34 15.90 -15.51 16.00
C ASN A 34 15.86 -13.98 15.82
N LEU A 35 14.72 -13.47 15.36
CA LEU A 35 14.46 -12.05 15.15
C LEU A 35 13.09 -11.68 15.72
N ILE A 36 13.00 -10.55 16.41
CA ILE A 36 11.75 -10.02 17.01
C ILE A 36 11.39 -8.72 16.32
N LEU A 37 10.19 -8.69 15.74
CA LEU A 37 9.72 -7.61 14.88
C LEU A 37 8.43 -6.99 15.44
N ALA A 38 8.36 -5.67 15.48
CA ALA A 38 7.15 -4.89 15.74
C ALA A 38 6.96 -3.93 14.57
N ILE A 39 6.50 -4.44 13.42
CA ILE A 39 6.55 -3.75 12.12
C ILE A 39 5.18 -3.43 11.52
N GLY A 40 4.10 -3.67 12.24
CA GLY A 40 2.76 -3.39 11.77
C GLY A 40 1.70 -4.16 12.53
N GLY A 41 0.45 -3.94 12.13
CA GLY A 41 -0.71 -4.60 12.72
C GLY A 41 -0.90 -6.04 12.25
N GLU A 42 -1.80 -6.72 12.93
CA GLU A 42 -2.35 -8.02 12.56
C GLU A 42 -3.25 -7.87 11.33
N PRO A 43 -3.21 -8.78 10.34
CA PRO A 43 -4.13 -8.72 9.22
C PRO A 43 -5.55 -9.10 9.65
N ASP A 44 -6.54 -8.26 9.32
CA ASP A 44 -7.95 -8.42 9.73
C ASP A 44 -8.56 -9.77 9.29
N ASN A 45 -8.18 -10.26 8.09
CA ASN A 45 -8.73 -11.47 7.48
C ASN A 45 -7.79 -12.68 7.57
N GLY A 46 -6.70 -12.59 8.35
CA GLY A 46 -5.68 -13.64 8.45
C GLY A 46 -4.79 -13.74 7.22
N PHE A 47 -4.20 -14.92 6.99
CA PHE A 47 -3.08 -15.12 6.09
C PHE A 47 -3.44 -15.92 4.82
N ASP A 48 -4.65 -15.71 4.30
CA ASP A 48 -5.13 -16.37 3.07
C ASP A 48 -4.96 -15.47 1.84
N PRO A 49 -4.06 -15.81 0.89
CA PRO A 49 -3.88 -15.04 -0.33
C PRO A 49 -5.14 -14.96 -1.22
N THR A 50 -5.99 -15.99 -1.18
CA THR A 50 -7.23 -15.99 -1.99
C THR A 50 -8.24 -14.95 -1.53
N THR A 51 -8.06 -14.41 -0.32
CA THR A 51 -8.88 -13.33 0.25
C THR A 51 -8.11 -12.02 0.40
N GLY A 52 -6.86 -11.93 -0.12
CA GLY A 52 -6.11 -10.67 -0.26
C GLY A 52 -4.82 -10.58 0.55
N TRP A 53 -4.42 -11.59 1.33
CA TRP A 53 -3.11 -11.60 1.96
C TRP A 53 -1.99 -11.57 0.91
N GLY A 54 -1.00 -10.71 1.09
CA GLY A 54 0.13 -10.56 0.17
C GLY A 54 -0.11 -9.65 -1.04
N GLN A 55 -1.29 -9.02 -1.17
CA GLN A 55 -1.60 -8.15 -2.33
C GLN A 55 -0.62 -6.96 -2.46
N TYR A 56 -0.10 -6.43 -1.36
CA TYR A 56 0.81 -5.29 -1.34
C TYR A 56 2.26 -5.67 -1.00
N ALA A 57 2.51 -6.95 -0.66
CA ALA A 57 3.83 -7.43 -0.25
C ALA A 57 3.97 -8.92 -0.56
N SER A 58 5.15 -9.49 -0.33
CA SER A 58 5.32 -10.95 -0.35
C SER A 58 4.36 -11.61 0.64
N PRO A 59 3.65 -12.67 0.24
CA PRO A 59 2.76 -13.40 1.16
C PRO A 59 3.49 -14.18 2.26
N LEU A 60 4.81 -14.16 2.33
CA LEU A 60 5.71 -14.72 3.36
C LEU A 60 5.61 -16.24 3.55
N PHE A 61 4.39 -16.79 3.71
CA PHE A 61 4.15 -18.23 3.85
C PHE A 61 4.05 -18.94 2.51
N GLN A 62 3.53 -18.26 1.49
CA GLN A 62 3.28 -18.82 0.18
C GLN A 62 4.27 -18.27 -0.85
N SER A 63 4.59 -19.07 -1.86
CA SER A 63 5.29 -18.59 -3.05
C SER A 63 4.30 -18.05 -4.06
N THR A 64 4.73 -17.09 -4.86
CA THR A 64 4.00 -16.59 -6.03
C THR A 64 4.58 -17.20 -7.31
N LEU A 65 3.88 -17.09 -8.44
CA LEU A 65 4.44 -17.59 -9.71
C LEU A 65 5.62 -16.74 -10.18
N LEU A 66 5.49 -15.43 -10.09
CA LEU A 66 6.50 -14.41 -10.39
C LEU A 66 6.68 -13.52 -9.16
N LYS A 67 7.70 -12.67 -9.14
CA LYS A 67 7.90 -11.64 -8.12
C LYS A 67 8.60 -10.41 -8.69
N TYR A 68 8.58 -9.31 -7.96
CA TYR A 68 9.41 -8.15 -8.29
C TYR A 68 10.77 -8.25 -7.61
N ASP A 69 11.84 -7.90 -8.33
CA ASP A 69 13.13 -7.61 -7.72
C ASP A 69 13.16 -6.19 -7.11
N LYS A 70 14.31 -5.81 -6.55
CA LYS A 70 14.51 -4.49 -5.95
C LYS A 70 14.38 -3.31 -6.94
N ASP A 71 14.59 -3.57 -8.22
CA ASP A 71 14.55 -2.57 -9.31
C ASP A 71 13.21 -2.60 -10.09
N PHE A 72 12.20 -3.27 -9.54
CA PHE A 72 10.87 -3.43 -10.15
C PHE A 72 10.82 -4.27 -11.44
N ASN A 73 11.85 -5.07 -11.72
CA ASN A 73 11.75 -6.05 -12.78
C ASN A 73 10.93 -7.26 -12.31
N ILE A 74 10.07 -7.76 -13.19
CA ILE A 74 9.36 -9.02 -12.93
C ILE A 74 10.31 -10.17 -13.17
N VAL A 75 10.55 -10.95 -12.13
CA VAL A 75 11.42 -12.12 -12.13
C VAL A 75 10.65 -13.39 -11.79
N LYS A 76 11.20 -14.54 -12.17
CA LYS A 76 10.59 -15.85 -11.93
C LYS A 76 10.75 -16.27 -10.47
N ASP A 77 9.66 -16.78 -9.87
CA ASP A 77 9.68 -17.36 -8.53
C ASP A 77 9.32 -18.84 -8.58
N ALA A 78 8.08 -19.26 -8.30
CA ALA A 78 7.64 -20.64 -8.50
C ALA A 78 7.56 -21.03 -9.98
N ALA A 79 7.32 -20.09 -10.88
CA ALA A 79 7.41 -20.33 -12.30
C ALA A 79 8.87 -20.46 -12.76
N ARG A 80 9.16 -21.50 -13.55
CA ARG A 80 10.40 -21.65 -14.31
C ARG A 80 10.36 -20.82 -15.58
N ASP A 81 9.17 -20.77 -16.24
CA ASP A 81 8.97 -20.01 -17.47
C ASP A 81 7.49 -19.67 -17.68
N TYR A 82 7.22 -18.67 -18.54
CA TYR A 82 5.88 -18.38 -19.00
C TYR A 82 5.88 -17.83 -20.43
N THR A 83 4.79 -18.04 -21.15
CA THR A 83 4.56 -17.53 -22.50
C THR A 83 3.14 -16.95 -22.61
N ILE A 84 3.01 -15.98 -23.51
CA ILE A 84 1.73 -15.35 -23.82
C ILE A 84 1.44 -15.61 -25.30
N SER A 85 0.22 -16.07 -25.62
CA SER A 85 -0.22 -16.27 -27.00
C SER A 85 -0.26 -14.94 -27.77
N GLN A 86 -0.15 -15.00 -29.08
CA GLN A 86 -0.15 -13.81 -29.95
C GLN A 86 -1.41 -12.96 -29.79
N ASP A 87 -2.55 -13.58 -29.53
CA ASP A 87 -3.81 -12.89 -29.24
C ASP A 87 -3.88 -12.31 -27.81
N GLY A 88 -2.87 -12.56 -26.96
CA GLY A 88 -2.80 -12.09 -25.57
C GLY A 88 -3.82 -12.73 -24.62
N LEU A 89 -4.58 -13.72 -25.07
CA LEU A 89 -5.66 -14.32 -24.29
C LEU A 89 -5.22 -15.54 -23.47
N LYS A 90 -4.14 -16.21 -23.87
CA LYS A 90 -3.65 -17.42 -23.20
C LYS A 90 -2.27 -17.17 -22.60
N TRP A 91 -2.15 -17.45 -21.32
CA TRP A 91 -0.90 -17.41 -20.57
C TRP A 91 -0.56 -18.84 -20.16
N THR A 92 0.57 -19.34 -20.62
CA THR A 92 1.05 -20.68 -20.25
C THR A 92 2.23 -20.51 -19.31
N VAL A 93 2.12 -21.06 -18.10
CA VAL A 93 3.15 -20.99 -17.06
C VAL A 93 3.65 -22.39 -16.77
N THR A 94 4.98 -22.58 -16.76
CA THR A 94 5.63 -23.82 -16.37
C THR A 94 6.29 -23.64 -15.01
N LEU A 95 5.97 -24.49 -14.05
CA LEU A 95 6.51 -24.47 -12.69
C LEU A 95 7.92 -25.07 -12.65
N ARG A 96 8.63 -24.76 -11.57
CA ARG A 96 9.77 -25.58 -11.11
C ARG A 96 9.22 -26.92 -10.59
N ASP A 97 9.97 -27.99 -10.73
CA ASP A 97 9.60 -29.35 -10.32
C ASP A 97 10.13 -29.76 -8.93
N ASN A 98 10.77 -28.82 -8.24
CA ASN A 98 11.41 -29.05 -6.94
C ASN A 98 10.76 -28.29 -5.77
N ILE A 99 9.59 -27.69 -5.98
CA ILE A 99 8.91 -26.91 -4.94
C ILE A 99 8.08 -27.83 -4.06
N LYS A 100 8.21 -27.65 -2.75
CA LYS A 100 7.41 -28.33 -1.75
C LYS A 100 6.74 -27.35 -0.82
N PHE A 101 5.56 -27.71 -0.37
CA PHE A 101 4.92 -27.07 0.77
C PHE A 101 5.65 -27.39 2.08
N SER A 102 5.33 -26.64 3.14
CA SER A 102 6.01 -26.77 4.44
C SER A 102 5.69 -28.05 5.22
N ASP A 103 4.79 -28.88 4.71
CA ASP A 103 4.52 -30.27 5.16
C ASP A 103 5.29 -31.33 4.36
N GLY A 104 5.94 -30.94 3.27
CA GLY A 104 6.75 -31.80 2.41
C GLY A 104 6.07 -32.28 1.13
N GLU A 105 4.76 -32.04 0.95
CA GLU A 105 4.02 -32.34 -0.27
C GLU A 105 4.50 -31.46 -1.44
N VAL A 106 4.48 -32.00 -2.66
CA VAL A 106 4.97 -31.32 -3.87
C VAL A 106 3.92 -30.33 -4.36
N LEU A 107 4.35 -29.12 -4.68
CA LEU A 107 3.52 -28.11 -5.34
C LEU A 107 3.42 -28.44 -6.83
N THR A 108 2.20 -28.58 -7.34
CA THR A 108 1.90 -28.94 -8.72
C THR A 108 1.01 -27.90 -9.41
N ALA A 109 0.76 -28.10 -10.70
CA ALA A 109 -0.18 -27.30 -11.48
C ALA A 109 -1.60 -27.32 -10.90
N ASN A 110 -2.01 -28.40 -10.21
CA ASN A 110 -3.31 -28.49 -9.57
C ASN A 110 -3.48 -27.48 -8.44
N ASP A 111 -2.44 -27.19 -7.67
CA ASP A 111 -2.49 -26.20 -6.59
C ASP A 111 -2.67 -24.80 -7.14
N VAL A 112 -2.02 -24.48 -8.26
CA VAL A 112 -2.21 -23.19 -8.95
C VAL A 112 -3.63 -23.05 -9.48
N VAL A 113 -4.14 -24.09 -10.16
CA VAL A 113 -5.53 -24.10 -10.66
C VAL A 113 -6.52 -23.94 -9.52
N PHE A 114 -6.31 -24.66 -8.42
CA PHE A 114 -7.11 -24.55 -7.21
C PHE A 114 -7.09 -23.12 -6.65
N THR A 115 -5.90 -22.53 -6.47
CA THR A 115 -5.70 -21.17 -5.94
C THR A 115 -6.46 -20.13 -6.74
N PHE A 116 -6.28 -20.10 -8.06
CA PHE A 116 -6.91 -19.09 -8.91
C PHE A 116 -8.44 -19.27 -9.00
N ASN A 117 -8.93 -20.50 -9.00
CA ASN A 117 -10.39 -20.74 -8.94
C ASN A 117 -10.98 -20.34 -7.58
N THR A 118 -10.29 -20.61 -6.48
CA THR A 118 -10.72 -20.21 -5.14
C THR A 118 -10.75 -18.69 -5.03
N ALA A 119 -9.68 -18.00 -5.43
CA ALA A 119 -9.63 -16.54 -5.41
C ALA A 119 -10.71 -15.91 -6.30
N LYS A 120 -10.94 -16.44 -7.50
CA LYS A 120 -11.98 -15.97 -8.43
C LYS A 120 -13.38 -16.05 -7.84
N ASN A 121 -13.65 -17.07 -7.02
CA ASN A 121 -14.97 -17.32 -6.42
C ASN A 121 -15.09 -16.70 -5.01
N SER A 122 -14.01 -16.17 -4.46
CA SER A 122 -14.03 -15.45 -3.18
C SER A 122 -14.67 -14.07 -3.38
N ALA A 123 -15.44 -13.59 -2.42
CA ALA A 123 -15.94 -12.21 -2.40
C ALA A 123 -14.86 -11.26 -1.86
N SER A 124 -13.65 -11.33 -2.42
CA SER A 124 -12.46 -10.62 -1.93
C SER A 124 -12.04 -9.47 -2.86
N ILE A 125 -11.00 -8.76 -2.43
CA ILE A 125 -10.36 -7.68 -3.22
C ILE A 125 -9.56 -8.20 -4.43
N VAL A 126 -9.38 -9.52 -4.58
CA VAL A 126 -8.69 -10.14 -5.71
C VAL A 126 -9.67 -10.26 -6.89
N ASP A 127 -9.66 -9.29 -7.78
CA ASP A 127 -10.56 -9.25 -8.95
C ASP A 127 -10.02 -10.10 -10.11
N LEU A 128 -10.49 -11.31 -10.22
CA LEU A 128 -10.21 -12.23 -11.33
C LEU A 128 -11.38 -12.36 -12.33
N THR A 129 -12.26 -11.37 -12.42
CA THR A 129 -13.43 -11.41 -13.33
C THR A 129 -13.05 -11.58 -14.80
N ASN A 130 -11.88 -11.08 -15.20
CA ASN A 130 -11.33 -11.27 -16.56
C ASN A 130 -10.74 -12.68 -16.81
N LEU A 131 -10.49 -13.47 -15.75
CA LEU A 131 -10.03 -14.85 -15.90
C LEU A 131 -11.20 -15.74 -16.33
N LYS A 132 -11.21 -16.18 -17.59
CA LYS A 132 -12.23 -17.08 -18.14
C LYS A 132 -12.08 -18.49 -17.58
N GLU A 133 -10.87 -19.04 -17.68
CA GLU A 133 -10.53 -20.41 -17.31
C GLU A 133 -9.08 -20.51 -16.84
N VAL A 134 -8.83 -21.36 -15.88
CA VAL A 134 -7.48 -21.85 -15.54
C VAL A 134 -7.51 -23.36 -15.50
N LYS A 135 -6.54 -24.01 -16.15
CA LYS A 135 -6.45 -25.48 -16.23
C LYS A 135 -5.03 -25.99 -16.24
N THR A 136 -4.87 -27.22 -15.78
CA THR A 136 -3.63 -27.99 -15.93
C THR A 136 -3.47 -28.49 -17.37
N ILE A 137 -2.27 -28.36 -17.91
CA ILE A 137 -1.87 -28.99 -19.18
C ILE A 137 -1.12 -30.31 -18.89
N ASP A 138 -0.22 -30.26 -17.93
CA ASP A 138 0.48 -31.40 -17.34
C ASP A 138 0.77 -31.13 -15.87
N GLU A 139 1.53 -31.98 -15.19
CA GLU A 139 1.80 -31.89 -13.75
C GLU A 139 2.42 -30.56 -13.32
N TYR A 140 3.18 -29.88 -14.20
CA TYR A 140 3.89 -28.63 -13.91
C TYR A 140 3.55 -27.50 -14.87
N THR A 141 2.56 -27.67 -15.75
CA THR A 141 2.20 -26.65 -16.73
C THR A 141 0.73 -26.26 -16.59
N ILE A 142 0.50 -24.96 -16.45
CA ILE A 142 -0.81 -24.33 -16.29
C ILE A 142 -1.10 -23.43 -17.47
N GLN A 143 -2.33 -23.40 -17.93
CA GLN A 143 -2.81 -22.43 -18.90
C GLN A 143 -3.96 -21.61 -18.30
N PHE A 144 -3.75 -20.29 -18.27
CA PHE A 144 -4.79 -19.29 -17.98
C PHE A 144 -5.36 -18.80 -19.31
N THR A 145 -6.68 -18.68 -19.38
CA THR A 145 -7.40 -18.09 -20.52
C THR A 145 -8.18 -16.89 -20.03
N LEU A 146 -8.01 -15.74 -20.64
CA LEU A 146 -8.72 -14.51 -20.30
C LEU A 146 -9.94 -14.30 -21.21
N HIS A 147 -10.95 -13.55 -20.73
CA HIS A 147 -12.07 -13.12 -21.54
C HIS A 147 -11.65 -12.09 -22.59
N GLN A 148 -10.76 -11.18 -22.19
CA GLN A 148 -10.16 -10.17 -23.06
C GLN A 148 -8.69 -9.94 -22.63
N ARG A 149 -7.89 -9.38 -23.54
CA ARG A 149 -6.51 -9.01 -23.22
C ARG A 149 -6.45 -8.18 -21.96
N ASN A 150 -5.50 -8.48 -21.09
CA ASN A 150 -5.26 -7.70 -19.88
C ASN A 150 -3.76 -7.69 -19.55
N SER A 151 -3.08 -6.58 -19.81
CA SER A 151 -1.66 -6.41 -19.53
C SER A 151 -1.35 -6.46 -18.03
N THR A 152 -2.34 -6.13 -17.16
CA THR A 152 -2.17 -6.18 -15.70
C THR A 152 -2.37 -7.57 -15.11
N PHE A 153 -2.74 -8.58 -15.91
CA PHE A 153 -2.88 -9.96 -15.42
C PHE A 153 -1.58 -10.51 -14.83
N ILE A 154 -0.43 -10.03 -15.30
CA ILE A 154 0.88 -10.43 -14.77
C ILE A 154 1.04 -10.10 -13.28
N HIS A 155 0.36 -9.04 -12.76
CA HIS A 155 0.44 -8.65 -11.36
C HIS A 155 -0.24 -9.67 -10.44
N TYR A 156 -1.28 -10.38 -10.90
CA TYR A 156 -1.82 -11.51 -10.14
C TYR A 156 -0.82 -12.67 -10.02
N LEU A 157 0.05 -12.84 -11.03
CA LEU A 157 1.12 -13.84 -10.98
C LEU A 157 2.24 -13.45 -10.00
N THR A 158 2.38 -12.15 -9.68
CA THR A 158 3.38 -11.66 -8.73
C THR A 158 2.87 -11.54 -7.29
N ASN A 159 1.56 -11.47 -7.07
CA ASN A 159 0.99 -11.12 -5.77
C ASN A 159 0.15 -12.25 -5.16
N LEU A 160 -0.49 -13.09 -5.99
CA LEU A 160 -1.33 -14.17 -5.49
C LEU A 160 -0.48 -15.37 -5.06
N GLY A 161 -0.33 -15.56 -3.76
CA GLY A 161 0.37 -16.70 -3.18
C GLY A 161 -0.37 -18.00 -3.45
N ILE A 162 0.39 -19.07 -3.80
CA ILE A 162 -0.18 -20.38 -4.11
C ILE A 162 -0.52 -21.13 -2.82
N VAL A 163 -1.78 -21.56 -2.70
CA VAL A 163 -2.28 -22.34 -1.58
C VAL A 163 -2.37 -23.84 -1.93
N PRO A 164 -2.15 -24.74 -0.96
CA PRO A 164 -2.20 -26.20 -1.20
C PRO A 164 -3.63 -26.69 -1.30
N ALA A 165 -4.00 -27.33 -2.41
CA ALA A 165 -5.33 -27.90 -2.60
C ALA A 165 -5.67 -29.00 -1.57
N HIS A 166 -4.66 -29.75 -1.11
CA HIS A 166 -4.83 -30.86 -0.16
C HIS A 166 -5.07 -30.43 1.28
N ALA A 167 -4.67 -29.18 1.65
CA ALA A 167 -4.72 -28.69 3.02
C ALA A 167 -5.48 -27.35 3.15
N TYR A 168 -6.27 -26.98 2.14
CA TYR A 168 -7.06 -25.75 2.17
C TYR A 168 -8.47 -26.03 2.68
N ASP A 169 -8.81 -25.43 3.82
CA ASP A 169 -10.13 -25.54 4.44
C ASP A 169 -10.62 -24.18 4.98
N ALA A 170 -11.73 -24.18 5.70
CA ALA A 170 -12.34 -22.96 6.26
C ALA A 170 -11.46 -22.25 7.32
N THR A 171 -10.42 -22.90 7.82
CA THR A 171 -9.49 -22.36 8.82
C THR A 171 -8.14 -21.99 8.23
N TYR A 172 -7.97 -22.09 6.91
CA TYR A 172 -6.69 -21.84 6.23
C TYR A 172 -6.13 -20.46 6.53
N ASN A 173 -6.98 -19.43 6.61
CA ASN A 173 -6.56 -18.07 6.97
C ASN A 173 -5.93 -17.95 8.37
N GLU A 174 -6.22 -18.89 9.27
CA GLU A 174 -5.66 -18.94 10.62
C GLU A 174 -4.46 -19.90 10.73
N ASN A 175 -4.37 -20.88 9.83
CA ASN A 175 -3.31 -21.90 9.81
C ASN A 175 -2.75 -22.07 8.40
N PRO A 176 -2.13 -21.02 7.82
CA PRO A 176 -1.65 -21.07 6.45
C PRO A 176 -0.52 -22.08 6.29
N LEU A 177 -0.66 -22.96 5.32
CA LEU A 177 0.38 -23.86 4.84
C LEU A 177 0.83 -23.38 3.47
N GLY A 178 2.12 -23.23 3.25
CA GLY A 178 2.62 -22.69 1.99
C GLY A 178 4.03 -23.14 1.67
N SER A 179 4.54 -22.67 0.54
CA SER A 179 5.85 -23.01 -0.02
C SER A 179 6.89 -21.89 0.14
N GLY A 180 6.54 -20.80 0.85
CA GLY A 180 7.41 -19.65 1.09
C GLY A 180 8.54 -19.94 2.08
N PRO A 181 9.37 -18.91 2.38
CA PRO A 181 10.57 -19.05 3.22
C PRO A 181 10.27 -19.38 4.69
N TYR A 182 9.10 -19.06 5.17
CA TYR A 182 8.69 -19.31 6.55
C TYR A 182 7.35 -20.03 6.62
N LYS A 183 7.15 -20.75 7.74
CA LYS A 183 5.89 -21.40 8.09
C LYS A 183 5.41 -20.92 9.45
N MET A 184 4.10 -20.88 9.64
CA MET A 184 3.49 -20.53 10.92
C MET A 184 3.74 -21.64 11.95
N VAL A 185 4.07 -21.23 13.19
CA VAL A 185 4.15 -22.10 14.36
C VAL A 185 3.00 -21.81 15.31
N GLN A 186 2.69 -20.52 15.53
CA GLN A 186 1.68 -20.09 16.48
C GLN A 186 1.20 -18.68 16.12
N TRP A 187 -0.09 -18.44 16.23
CA TRP A 187 -0.70 -17.14 16.15
C TRP A 187 -1.57 -16.86 17.36
N ASP A 188 -1.13 -15.96 18.22
CA ASP A 188 -1.89 -15.43 19.35
C ASP A 188 -2.53 -14.12 18.92
N LYS A 189 -3.80 -14.17 18.48
CA LYS A 189 -4.53 -13.02 17.90
C LYS A 189 -4.44 -11.78 18.81
N GLY A 190 -4.12 -10.65 18.20
CA GLY A 190 -3.94 -9.37 18.87
C GLY A 190 -2.66 -9.25 19.68
N GLN A 191 -1.77 -10.26 19.69
CA GLN A 191 -0.56 -10.26 20.50
C GLN A 191 0.69 -10.55 19.68
N GLN A 192 0.82 -11.76 19.11
CA GLN A 192 2.03 -12.16 18.40
C GLN A 192 1.79 -13.24 17.35
N LEU A 193 2.72 -13.33 16.42
CA LEU A 193 2.82 -14.40 15.44
C LEU A 193 4.24 -14.98 15.50
N ILE A 194 4.35 -16.30 15.65
CA ILE A 194 5.63 -17.03 15.71
C ILE A 194 5.79 -17.85 14.44
N LEU A 195 6.90 -17.65 13.73
CA LEU A 195 7.24 -18.36 12.52
C LEU A 195 8.54 -19.14 12.69
N ALA A 196 8.65 -20.24 11.96
CA ALA A 196 9.90 -20.97 11.77
C ALA A 196 10.30 -20.98 10.30
N ALA A 197 11.61 -21.03 10.01
CA ALA A 197 12.07 -21.23 8.64
C ALA A 197 11.47 -22.52 8.05
N ASN A 198 11.03 -22.46 6.81
CA ASN A 198 10.48 -23.60 6.09
C ASN A 198 11.63 -24.54 5.66
N PRO A 199 11.71 -25.79 6.17
CA PRO A 199 12.80 -26.69 5.84
C PRO A 199 12.80 -27.17 4.39
N TYR A 200 11.69 -26.98 3.68
CA TYR A 200 11.52 -27.38 2.28
C TYR A 200 11.57 -26.19 1.31
N TYR A 201 11.92 -24.99 1.81
CA TYR A 201 11.99 -23.81 0.94
C TYR A 201 13.00 -24.02 -0.18
N TYR A 202 12.57 -23.83 -1.42
CA TYR A 202 13.38 -24.05 -2.62
C TYR A 202 14.36 -22.92 -2.96
N GLY A 203 14.20 -21.76 -2.31
CA GLY A 203 15.07 -20.60 -2.47
C GLY A 203 16.28 -20.63 -1.53
N LYS A 204 16.83 -19.45 -1.26
CA LYS A 204 17.93 -19.31 -0.31
C LYS A 204 17.44 -19.61 1.11
N GLU A 205 18.10 -20.50 1.81
CA GLU A 205 17.76 -20.82 3.19
C GLU A 205 17.86 -19.57 4.08
N PRO A 206 16.79 -19.18 4.80
CA PRO A 206 16.81 -18.02 5.68
C PRO A 206 17.85 -18.17 6.80
N PHE A 207 18.59 -17.09 7.06
CA PHE A 207 19.52 -17.04 8.20
C PHE A 207 18.77 -17.17 9.53
N PHE A 208 17.69 -16.39 9.70
CA PHE A 208 16.86 -16.43 10.90
C PHE A 208 15.96 -17.66 10.88
N LYS A 209 16.14 -18.56 11.85
CA LYS A 209 15.35 -19.80 11.94
C LYS A 209 14.01 -19.59 12.64
N LYS A 210 13.88 -18.50 13.40
CA LYS A 210 12.64 -18.12 14.10
C LYS A 210 12.39 -16.63 13.95
N LEU A 211 11.15 -16.26 13.60
CA LEU A 211 10.66 -14.89 13.63
C LEU A 211 9.54 -14.78 14.68
N VAL A 212 9.51 -13.66 15.41
CA VAL A 212 8.43 -13.32 16.31
C VAL A 212 7.93 -11.93 15.93
N PHE A 213 6.72 -11.84 15.39
CA PHE A 213 6.04 -10.58 15.13
C PHE A 213 5.21 -10.21 16.35
N LEU A 214 5.40 -9.02 16.87
CA LEU A 214 4.59 -8.46 17.95
C LEU A 214 3.63 -7.43 17.36
N PHE A 215 2.33 -7.58 17.58
CA PHE A 215 1.30 -6.66 17.11
C PHE A 215 1.17 -5.48 18.07
N LEU A 216 2.03 -4.51 17.89
CA LEU A 216 2.14 -3.32 18.76
C LEU A 216 1.76 -2.05 17.98
N SER A 217 1.18 -1.06 18.67
CA SER A 217 1.12 0.29 18.12
C SER A 217 2.53 0.87 17.95
N GLN A 218 2.72 1.85 17.09
CA GLN A 218 4.04 2.46 16.84
C GLN A 218 4.67 3.03 18.13
N ASP A 219 3.87 3.61 19.03
CA ASP A 219 4.36 4.09 20.34
C ASP A 219 4.85 2.94 21.23
N ALA A 220 4.10 1.82 21.26
CA ALA A 220 4.49 0.63 22.02
C ALA A 220 5.71 -0.07 21.38
N ALA A 221 5.79 -0.12 20.05
CA ALA A 221 6.94 -0.65 19.33
C ALA A 221 8.21 0.18 19.61
N PHE A 222 8.09 1.50 19.62
CA PHE A 222 9.18 2.40 20.02
C PHE A 222 9.63 2.16 21.48
N ALA A 223 8.69 2.04 22.41
CA ALA A 223 9.01 1.72 23.81
C ALA A 223 9.71 0.36 23.95
N ALA A 224 9.27 -0.65 23.21
CA ALA A 224 9.90 -1.97 23.16
C ALA A 224 11.33 -1.91 22.57
N ALA A 225 11.57 -1.09 21.54
CA ALA A 225 12.89 -0.84 20.99
C ALA A 225 13.82 -0.19 22.03
N LYS A 226 13.35 0.85 22.76
CA LYS A 226 14.11 1.48 23.85
C LYS A 226 14.46 0.51 24.98
N ALA A 227 13.59 -0.46 25.22
CA ALA A 227 13.82 -1.51 26.23
C ALA A 227 14.69 -2.67 25.72
N GLY A 228 15.11 -2.68 24.44
CA GLY A 228 15.89 -3.77 23.84
C GLY A 228 15.10 -5.06 23.67
N GLN A 229 13.78 -4.98 23.55
CA GLN A 229 12.88 -6.12 23.45
C GLN A 229 12.57 -6.54 22.01
N VAL A 230 12.85 -5.67 21.03
CA VAL A 230 12.64 -5.92 19.59
C VAL A 230 13.89 -5.57 18.79
N ASP A 231 14.05 -6.22 17.66
CA ASP A 231 15.15 -5.98 16.73
C ASP A 231 14.76 -4.99 15.62
N ILE A 232 13.46 -4.90 15.34
CA ILE A 232 12.88 -3.95 14.41
C ILE A 232 11.60 -3.39 15.02
N ALA A 233 11.44 -2.07 14.94
CA ALA A 233 10.23 -1.37 15.34
C ALA A 233 9.80 -0.37 14.28
N SER A 234 8.55 -0.43 13.81
CA SER A 234 7.94 0.66 13.04
C SER A 234 7.72 1.87 13.93
N VAL A 235 8.06 3.06 13.45
CA VAL A 235 7.96 4.30 14.23
C VAL A 235 7.30 5.42 13.41
N THR A 236 6.69 6.38 14.12
CA THR A 236 6.13 7.58 13.50
C THR A 236 7.23 8.60 13.19
N PRO A 237 7.01 9.56 12.28
CA PRO A 237 7.92 10.66 12.03
C PRO A 237 8.29 11.47 13.29
N THR A 238 7.39 11.52 14.27
CA THR A 238 7.63 12.25 15.53
C THR A 238 8.61 11.56 16.47
N LEU A 239 8.75 10.24 16.35
CA LEU A 239 9.63 9.40 17.17
C LEU A 239 10.94 9.04 16.46
N ALA A 240 11.00 9.28 15.14
CA ALA A 240 12.13 8.87 14.31
C ALA A 240 13.46 9.56 14.68
N ASP A 241 13.40 10.80 15.19
CA ASP A 241 14.57 11.58 15.57
C ASP A 241 15.10 11.23 16.98
N GLU A 242 14.39 10.39 17.74
CA GLU A 242 14.86 9.98 19.06
C GLU A 242 15.91 8.87 18.97
N GLU A 243 17.07 9.11 19.58
CA GLU A 243 18.12 8.09 19.65
C GLU A 243 17.70 6.90 20.52
N VAL A 244 17.86 5.69 19.97
CA VAL A 244 17.68 4.43 20.70
C VAL A 244 18.98 3.65 20.64
N LYS A 245 19.58 3.39 21.82
CA LYS A 245 20.87 2.70 21.92
C LYS A 245 20.84 1.34 21.22
N GLY A 246 21.81 1.09 20.33
CA GLY A 246 21.94 -0.16 19.58
C GLY A 246 21.00 -0.29 18.38
N MET A 247 20.21 0.75 18.10
CA MET A 247 19.33 0.82 16.95
C MET A 247 19.76 1.93 15.99
N LYS A 248 19.42 1.79 14.72
CA LYS A 248 19.57 2.84 13.70
C LYS A 248 18.23 3.06 13.00
N LEU A 249 17.95 4.30 12.63
CA LEU A 249 16.79 4.62 11.80
C LEU A 249 17.04 4.19 10.36
N VAL A 250 16.05 3.52 9.77
CA VAL A 250 15.95 3.22 8.33
C VAL A 250 14.68 3.85 7.81
N SER A 251 14.83 4.74 6.83
CA SER A 251 13.73 5.39 6.12
C SER A 251 13.63 4.75 4.73
N LEU A 252 12.57 3.99 4.51
CA LEU A 252 12.29 3.33 3.23
C LEU A 252 11.39 4.22 2.40
N LYS A 253 11.84 4.58 1.20
CA LYS A 253 11.04 5.33 0.25
C LYS A 253 9.83 4.53 -0.19
N SER A 254 8.71 5.20 -0.38
CA SER A 254 7.45 4.57 -0.77
C SER A 254 6.71 5.33 -1.85
N VAL A 255 5.74 4.66 -2.45
CA VAL A 255 4.65 5.26 -3.23
C VAL A 255 3.38 5.37 -2.38
N ASP A 256 3.47 5.22 -1.07
CA ASP A 256 2.38 5.43 -0.13
C ASP A 256 2.02 6.92 -0.08
N ASN A 257 1.21 7.34 -1.05
CA ASN A 257 0.86 8.73 -1.25
C ASN A 257 -0.34 9.17 -0.42
N ARG A 258 -0.44 10.46 -0.22
CA ARG A 258 -1.63 11.13 0.29
C ARG A 258 -2.04 12.20 -0.70
N GLY A 259 -3.33 12.16 -1.07
CA GLY A 259 -3.91 13.11 -2.02
C GLY A 259 -5.36 13.44 -1.70
N VAL A 260 -5.79 14.63 -2.12
CA VAL A 260 -7.16 15.11 -1.98
C VAL A 260 -7.91 14.84 -3.29
N ALA A 261 -8.82 13.88 -3.27
CA ALA A 261 -9.78 13.68 -4.36
C ALA A 261 -10.82 14.80 -4.34
N LEU A 262 -11.07 15.41 -5.49
CA LEU A 262 -11.96 16.55 -5.65
C LEU A 262 -13.17 16.14 -6.49
N PRO A 263 -14.42 16.19 -5.99
CA PRO A 263 -15.61 15.95 -6.80
C PRO A 263 -15.55 16.74 -8.11
N PHE A 264 -15.57 16.03 -9.23
CA PHE A 264 -15.20 16.59 -10.53
C PHE A 264 -16.37 17.23 -11.29
N VAL A 265 -17.60 16.73 -11.06
CA VAL A 265 -18.79 17.21 -11.76
C VAL A 265 -19.58 18.21 -10.90
N PRO A 266 -20.37 19.13 -11.52
CA PRO A 266 -21.24 20.01 -10.77
C PRO A 266 -22.38 19.25 -10.07
N ASN A 267 -22.92 19.82 -9.00
CA ASN A 267 -24.09 19.27 -8.31
C ASN A 267 -25.36 19.60 -9.12
N GLU A 268 -25.89 18.59 -9.80
CA GLU A 268 -27.14 18.66 -10.59
C GLU A 268 -28.28 17.88 -9.90
N GLY A 269 -28.14 17.52 -8.63
CA GLY A 269 -29.14 16.72 -7.92
C GLY A 269 -29.15 15.24 -8.29
N LYS A 270 -28.13 14.75 -8.99
CA LYS A 270 -27.95 13.34 -9.37
C LYS A 270 -27.38 12.51 -8.23
N SER A 271 -27.56 11.20 -8.30
CA SER A 271 -27.01 10.23 -7.34
C SER A 271 -26.53 8.96 -8.04
N ILE A 272 -25.63 8.22 -7.38
CA ILE A 272 -25.20 6.87 -7.75
C ILE A 272 -25.32 5.97 -6.51
N ASN A 273 -25.95 4.81 -6.66
CA ASN A 273 -26.22 3.87 -5.55
C ASN A 273 -26.88 4.54 -4.32
N GLY A 274 -27.75 5.55 -4.57
CA GLY A 274 -28.43 6.32 -3.53
C GLY A 274 -27.58 7.43 -2.88
N ASN A 275 -26.31 7.57 -3.22
CA ASN A 275 -25.43 8.61 -2.71
C ASN A 275 -25.36 9.79 -3.70
N PRO A 276 -25.41 11.05 -3.23
CA PRO A 276 -25.39 12.22 -4.10
C PRO A 276 -24.03 12.38 -4.77
N ILE A 277 -24.02 13.02 -5.98
CA ILE A 277 -22.80 13.34 -6.72
C ILE A 277 -22.73 14.82 -7.06
N GLY A 278 -21.49 15.33 -7.17
CA GLY A 278 -21.19 16.64 -7.67
C GLY A 278 -20.98 17.71 -6.60
N ASN A 279 -20.13 18.69 -6.93
CA ASN A 279 -19.79 19.83 -6.09
C ASN A 279 -19.55 21.07 -6.97
N ASN A 280 -20.30 22.14 -6.74
CA ASN A 280 -20.25 23.34 -7.59
C ASN A 280 -18.97 24.18 -7.45
N VAL A 281 -18.12 23.89 -6.47
CA VAL A 281 -16.82 24.56 -6.30
C VAL A 281 -15.71 23.75 -6.94
N THR A 282 -15.57 22.49 -6.54
CA THR A 282 -14.47 21.63 -7.00
C THR A 282 -14.65 21.15 -8.45
N SER A 283 -15.85 21.23 -9.02
CA SER A 283 -16.10 20.99 -10.46
C SER A 283 -15.48 22.05 -11.37
N ASP A 284 -15.18 23.25 -10.86
CA ASP A 284 -14.50 24.29 -11.64
C ASP A 284 -13.00 23.96 -11.76
N ILE A 285 -12.52 23.82 -12.99
CA ILE A 285 -11.12 23.48 -13.27
C ILE A 285 -10.12 24.51 -12.74
N ALA A 286 -10.51 25.79 -12.70
CA ALA A 286 -9.65 26.85 -12.18
C ALA A 286 -9.40 26.68 -10.66
N ILE A 287 -10.40 26.26 -9.91
CA ILE A 287 -10.27 25.91 -8.48
C ILE A 287 -9.28 24.76 -8.32
N ARG A 288 -9.44 23.66 -9.08
CA ARG A 288 -8.55 22.49 -9.00
C ARG A 288 -7.10 22.81 -9.37
N LYS A 289 -6.89 23.55 -10.45
CA LYS A 289 -5.54 23.97 -10.90
C LYS A 289 -4.89 24.94 -9.91
N ALA A 290 -5.63 25.94 -9.43
CA ALA A 290 -5.12 26.88 -8.45
C ALA A 290 -4.67 26.18 -7.15
N MET A 291 -5.47 25.23 -6.65
CA MET A 291 -5.10 24.45 -5.46
C MET A 291 -3.83 23.60 -5.71
N ASN A 292 -3.71 22.97 -6.88
CA ASN A 292 -2.52 22.17 -7.22
C ASN A 292 -1.23 22.98 -7.25
N ILE A 293 -1.28 24.24 -7.70
CA ILE A 293 -0.11 25.13 -7.77
C ILE A 293 0.23 25.72 -6.39
N ALA A 294 -0.79 26.01 -5.58
CA ALA A 294 -0.62 26.74 -4.31
C ALA A 294 -0.18 25.86 -3.14
N VAL A 295 -0.20 24.55 -3.26
CA VAL A 295 -0.14 23.66 -2.08
C VAL A 295 1.18 23.70 -1.33
N ASP A 296 2.34 23.85 -1.97
CA ASP A 296 3.69 23.79 -1.40
C ASP A 296 3.93 22.46 -0.68
N ARG A 297 4.17 21.43 -1.47
CA ARG A 297 4.31 20.04 -1.02
C ARG A 297 5.51 19.83 -0.12
N GLN A 298 6.62 20.52 -0.42
CA GLN A 298 7.82 20.42 0.42
C GLN A 298 7.54 20.93 1.83
N ALA A 299 6.79 22.03 1.98
CA ALA A 299 6.40 22.51 3.29
C ALA A 299 5.48 21.53 4.05
N LEU A 300 4.68 20.71 3.35
CA LEU A 300 3.92 19.64 3.98
C LEU A 300 4.82 18.49 4.43
N VAL A 301 5.81 18.09 3.62
CA VAL A 301 6.81 17.09 4.00
C VAL A 301 7.56 17.54 5.25
N ASP A 302 8.07 18.77 5.26
CA ASP A 302 8.86 19.29 6.39
C ASP A 302 8.01 19.48 7.65
N GLY A 303 6.81 20.07 7.50
CA GLY A 303 5.96 20.45 8.62
C GLY A 303 5.16 19.30 9.23
N VAL A 304 4.66 18.37 8.42
CA VAL A 304 3.81 17.26 8.86
C VAL A 304 4.60 15.97 9.02
N LEU A 305 5.49 15.66 8.06
CA LEU A 305 6.26 14.41 8.04
C LEU A 305 7.68 14.57 8.61
N LYS A 306 8.05 15.73 9.14
CA LYS A 306 9.38 15.97 9.70
C LYS A 306 10.54 15.69 8.72
N GLY A 307 10.30 15.85 7.41
CA GLY A 307 11.26 15.52 6.36
C GLY A 307 11.24 14.05 5.91
N TYR A 308 10.45 13.19 6.55
CA TYR A 308 10.35 11.76 6.20
C TYR A 308 9.25 11.52 5.16
N GLY A 309 9.57 11.87 3.92
CA GLY A 309 8.69 11.73 2.78
C GLY A 309 9.22 12.48 1.56
N THR A 310 8.41 12.55 0.51
CA THR A 310 8.69 13.33 -0.69
C THR A 310 7.42 14.03 -1.18
N PRO A 311 7.53 15.18 -1.87
CA PRO A 311 6.41 15.76 -2.59
C PRO A 311 5.78 14.76 -3.56
N ALA A 312 4.44 14.59 -3.52
CA ALA A 312 3.73 13.73 -4.45
C ALA A 312 3.14 14.54 -5.60
N ASN A 313 3.32 14.06 -6.83
CA ASN A 313 2.81 14.68 -8.05
C ASN A 313 1.82 13.78 -8.79
N SER A 314 1.82 12.49 -8.48
CA SER A 314 0.99 11.47 -9.11
C SER A 314 0.71 10.34 -8.12
N ILE A 315 -0.30 9.54 -8.40
CA ILE A 315 -0.54 8.24 -7.77
C ILE A 315 0.59 7.23 -8.04
N ALA A 316 1.38 7.46 -9.09
CA ALA A 316 2.37 6.50 -9.62
C ALA A 316 3.81 6.99 -9.51
N ASP A 317 4.10 7.98 -8.66
CA ASP A 317 5.44 8.55 -8.54
C ASP A 317 6.51 7.46 -8.42
N HIS A 318 7.59 7.59 -9.21
CA HIS A 318 8.73 6.67 -9.26
C HIS A 318 8.47 5.24 -9.78
N LEU A 319 7.23 4.91 -10.17
CA LEU A 319 6.91 3.61 -10.75
C LEU A 319 7.13 3.61 -12.28
N PRO A 320 7.31 2.43 -12.93
CA PRO A 320 7.59 2.35 -14.38
C PRO A 320 6.55 3.02 -15.27
N TRP A 321 5.31 3.12 -14.82
CA TRP A 321 4.19 3.76 -15.52
C TRP A 321 3.95 5.23 -15.12
N TRP A 322 4.81 5.83 -14.30
CA TRP A 322 4.74 7.25 -13.97
C TRP A 322 5.15 8.14 -15.13
N ASN A 323 4.39 9.22 -15.35
CA ASN A 323 4.74 10.26 -16.31
C ASN A 323 5.45 11.41 -15.61
N GLU A 324 6.77 11.45 -15.66
CA GLU A 324 7.62 12.48 -15.02
C GLU A 324 7.28 13.91 -15.47
N LYS A 325 6.66 14.09 -16.66
CA LYS A 325 6.21 15.39 -17.13
C LYS A 325 5.07 15.98 -16.30
N THR A 326 4.47 15.22 -15.36
CA THR A 326 3.40 15.69 -14.48
C THR A 326 3.91 16.41 -13.24
N VAL A 327 5.22 16.46 -13.01
CA VAL A 327 5.83 17.19 -11.89
C VAL A 327 5.46 18.68 -11.97
N ILE A 328 5.12 19.27 -10.82
CA ILE A 328 4.82 20.70 -10.68
C ILE A 328 6.14 21.43 -10.38
N GLU A 329 6.57 22.27 -11.33
CA GLU A 329 7.85 22.99 -11.22
C GLU A 329 7.78 24.18 -10.24
N ASN A 330 6.63 24.87 -10.19
CA ASN A 330 6.41 26.07 -9.35
C ASN A 330 5.40 25.76 -8.23
N ASP A 331 5.74 24.82 -7.35
CA ASP A 331 4.91 24.43 -6.22
C ASP A 331 4.87 25.54 -5.15
N GLY A 332 3.70 25.82 -4.60
CA GLY A 332 3.51 26.89 -3.61
C GLY A 332 3.31 28.30 -4.19
N ASP A 333 3.15 28.45 -5.53
CA ASP A 333 2.99 29.75 -6.17
C ASP A 333 1.55 30.30 -5.98
N ILE A 334 1.35 30.99 -4.87
CA ILE A 334 0.10 31.66 -4.53
C ILE A 334 -0.26 32.76 -5.53
N SER A 335 0.71 33.44 -6.12
CA SER A 335 0.49 34.54 -7.06
C SER A 335 -0.14 34.02 -8.36
N THR A 336 0.45 32.98 -8.96
CA THR A 336 -0.10 32.31 -10.15
C THR A 336 -1.44 31.67 -9.87
N ALA A 337 -1.62 31.05 -8.70
CA ALA A 337 -2.90 30.47 -8.33
C ALA A 337 -4.03 31.53 -8.22
N LYS A 338 -3.76 32.70 -7.63
CA LYS A 338 -4.70 33.83 -7.59
C LYS A 338 -5.06 34.32 -8.98
N LYS A 339 -4.08 34.48 -9.86
CA LYS A 339 -4.28 34.91 -11.26
C LYS A 339 -5.22 33.96 -12.00
N ILE A 340 -5.02 32.64 -11.88
CA ILE A 340 -5.90 31.62 -12.46
C ILE A 340 -7.35 31.81 -12.01
N LEU A 341 -7.57 32.04 -10.71
CA LEU A 341 -8.90 32.26 -10.16
C LEU A 341 -9.53 33.58 -10.63
N ASP A 342 -8.73 34.67 -10.71
CA ASP A 342 -9.19 35.96 -11.18
C ASP A 342 -9.62 35.92 -12.65
N GLU A 343 -8.82 35.29 -13.51
CA GLU A 343 -9.10 35.09 -14.94
C GLU A 343 -10.34 34.23 -15.17
N ALA A 344 -10.57 33.24 -14.29
CA ALA A 344 -11.76 32.39 -14.31
C ALA A 344 -13.02 33.05 -13.75
N GLY A 345 -12.94 34.30 -13.25
CA GLY A 345 -14.08 35.06 -12.74
C GLY A 345 -14.42 34.81 -11.28
N TRP A 346 -13.55 34.14 -10.51
CA TRP A 346 -13.67 34.02 -9.05
C TRP A 346 -13.21 35.32 -8.38
N LYS A 347 -14.13 36.10 -7.82
CA LYS A 347 -13.85 37.41 -7.19
C LYS A 347 -13.95 37.33 -5.68
N GLU A 348 -13.02 37.92 -4.96
CA GLU A 348 -13.08 38.01 -3.50
C GLU A 348 -14.25 38.91 -3.06
N ASN A 349 -15.02 38.45 -2.07
CA ASN A 349 -16.02 39.24 -1.38
C ASN A 349 -15.42 39.96 -0.16
N LYS A 350 -16.23 40.77 0.52
CA LYS A 350 -15.80 41.53 1.71
C LYS A 350 -15.28 40.69 2.89
N ASN A 351 -15.53 39.38 2.87
CA ASN A 351 -15.05 38.43 3.89
C ASN A 351 -13.81 37.65 3.44
N GLY A 352 -13.18 38.04 2.32
CA GLY A 352 -11.99 37.34 1.78
C GLY A 352 -12.29 36.00 1.13
N ILE A 353 -13.56 35.63 0.92
CA ILE A 353 -13.93 34.39 0.24
C ILE A 353 -14.27 34.68 -1.23
N ARG A 354 -13.75 33.91 -2.15
CA ARG A 354 -14.06 34.04 -3.58
C ARG A 354 -15.48 33.58 -3.90
N VAL A 355 -16.10 34.28 -4.84
CA VAL A 355 -17.48 34.02 -5.32
C VAL A 355 -17.48 34.07 -6.85
N LYS A 356 -18.16 33.13 -7.49
CA LYS A 356 -18.43 33.10 -8.94
C LYS A 356 -19.89 32.68 -9.15
N ASN A 357 -20.66 33.48 -9.88
CA ASN A 357 -22.08 33.21 -10.17
C ASN A 357 -22.93 32.90 -8.91
N GLY A 358 -22.65 33.57 -7.79
CA GLY A 358 -23.33 33.35 -6.50
C GLY A 358 -22.79 32.16 -5.68
N VAL A 359 -21.95 31.33 -6.24
CA VAL A 359 -21.31 30.18 -5.56
C VAL A 359 -20.09 30.67 -4.78
N LYS A 360 -20.04 30.42 -3.48
CA LYS A 360 -18.86 30.70 -2.65
C LYS A 360 -17.84 29.58 -2.79
N ALA A 361 -16.56 29.93 -2.89
CA ALA A 361 -15.44 28.97 -2.87
C ALA A 361 -15.28 28.35 -1.47
N GLN A 362 -16.26 27.52 -1.10
CA GLN A 362 -16.32 26.84 0.19
C GLN A 362 -16.79 25.41 0.00
N PHE A 363 -16.06 24.43 0.58
CA PHE A 363 -16.42 23.01 0.53
C PHE A 363 -15.86 22.24 1.73
N THR A 364 -16.32 21.00 1.92
CA THR A 364 -15.85 20.10 2.98
C THR A 364 -14.71 19.24 2.45
N LEU A 365 -13.65 19.08 3.25
CA LEU A 365 -12.61 18.06 3.12
C LEU A 365 -12.77 17.07 4.26
N GLN A 366 -13.07 15.82 3.92
CA GLN A 366 -13.19 14.74 4.88
C GLN A 366 -11.96 13.84 4.89
N TYR A 367 -11.68 13.23 6.05
CA TYR A 367 -10.57 12.30 6.26
C TYR A 367 -10.98 11.22 7.28
N PRO A 368 -10.37 10.01 7.29
CA PRO A 368 -10.60 8.98 8.31
C PRO A 368 -10.17 9.47 9.70
N SER A 369 -11.12 9.53 10.64
CA SER A 369 -10.91 10.18 11.96
C SER A 369 -9.89 9.51 12.87
N ASN A 370 -9.49 8.28 12.58
CA ASN A 370 -8.46 7.52 13.29
C ASN A 370 -7.04 7.69 12.72
N ASP A 371 -6.84 8.58 11.73
CA ASP A 371 -5.54 8.80 11.07
C ASP A 371 -5.02 10.22 11.34
N GLN A 372 -4.02 10.32 12.21
CA GLN A 372 -3.44 11.61 12.63
C GLN A 372 -2.65 12.30 11.50
N ILE A 373 -2.01 11.54 10.63
CA ILE A 373 -1.27 12.11 9.49
C ILE A 373 -2.25 12.72 8.50
N ARG A 374 -3.33 12.01 8.16
CA ARG A 374 -4.38 12.56 7.29
C ARG A 374 -5.07 13.77 7.92
N GLN A 375 -5.28 13.78 9.24
CA GLN A 375 -5.79 14.96 9.95
C GLN A 375 -4.87 16.16 9.77
N SER A 376 -3.59 16.00 10.07
CA SER A 376 -2.58 17.06 10.01
C SER A 376 -2.42 17.60 8.58
N LEU A 377 -2.35 16.72 7.58
CA LEU A 377 -2.29 17.10 6.17
C LEU A 377 -3.56 17.85 5.73
N SER A 378 -4.75 17.40 6.16
CA SER A 378 -6.02 18.08 5.82
C SER A 378 -6.08 19.50 6.37
N ILE A 379 -5.63 19.70 7.62
CA ILE A 379 -5.58 21.02 8.27
C ILE A 379 -4.55 21.91 7.55
N ALA A 380 -3.34 21.40 7.32
CA ALA A 380 -2.29 22.15 6.65
C ALA A 380 -2.68 22.53 5.21
N PHE A 381 -3.29 21.60 4.46
CA PHE A 381 -3.83 21.88 3.13
C PHE A 381 -4.92 22.98 3.16
N ALA A 382 -5.88 22.87 4.08
CA ALA A 382 -6.94 23.88 4.22
C ALA A 382 -6.36 25.27 4.54
N ASP A 383 -5.33 25.34 5.39
CA ASP A 383 -4.65 26.58 5.72
C ASP A 383 -3.91 27.20 4.52
N ARG A 384 -3.28 26.38 3.70
CA ARG A 384 -2.61 26.82 2.46
C ARG A 384 -3.60 27.38 1.42
N MET A 385 -4.86 27.00 1.46
CA MET A 385 -5.89 27.48 0.54
C MET A 385 -6.54 28.81 0.99
N LYS A 386 -6.40 29.22 2.27
CA LYS A 386 -6.95 30.49 2.78
C LYS A 386 -6.49 31.73 2.02
N PRO A 387 -5.17 31.91 1.69
CA PRO A 387 -4.70 33.04 0.91
C PRO A 387 -5.31 33.15 -0.49
N LEU A 388 -5.86 32.05 -1.03
CA LEU A 388 -6.57 32.04 -2.31
C LEU A 388 -8.03 32.48 -2.20
N GLY A 389 -8.54 32.75 -0.99
CA GLY A 389 -9.96 32.98 -0.75
C GLY A 389 -10.83 31.74 -0.87
N ILE A 390 -10.24 30.54 -0.71
CA ILE A 390 -10.94 29.26 -0.67
C ILE A 390 -11.06 28.81 0.78
N LYS A 391 -12.30 28.59 1.26
CA LYS A 391 -12.58 28.10 2.60
C LYS A 391 -12.83 26.60 2.57
N ILE A 392 -12.03 25.83 3.30
CA ILE A 392 -12.17 24.38 3.42
C ILE A 392 -12.55 24.02 4.87
N GLU A 393 -13.67 23.30 5.03
CA GLU A 393 -14.11 22.78 6.32
C GLU A 393 -13.59 21.34 6.46
N VAL A 394 -12.63 21.15 7.38
CA VAL A 394 -12.01 19.84 7.62
C VAL A 394 -12.87 19.03 8.58
N LYS A 395 -13.21 17.78 8.22
CA LYS A 395 -14.06 16.88 9.02
C LYS A 395 -13.50 15.46 9.08
N GLY A 396 -13.19 15.00 10.30
CA GLY A 396 -12.88 13.59 10.57
C GLY A 396 -14.16 12.75 10.57
N LYS A 397 -14.18 11.64 9.83
CA LYS A 397 -15.32 10.71 9.70
C LYS A 397 -14.85 9.26 9.69
N ASN A 398 -15.75 8.31 9.98
CA ASN A 398 -15.49 6.92 9.67
C ASN A 398 -15.70 6.60 8.17
N TRP A 399 -15.17 5.48 7.70
CA TRP A 399 -15.25 5.13 6.28
C TRP A 399 -16.67 4.96 5.74
N ASN A 400 -17.62 4.50 6.57
CA ASN A 400 -19.02 4.35 6.15
C ASN A 400 -19.70 5.72 5.91
N GLU A 401 -19.32 6.75 6.67
CA GLU A 401 -19.77 8.11 6.45
C GLU A 401 -19.09 8.73 5.24
N ILE A 402 -17.78 8.50 5.07
CA ILE A 402 -17.00 8.95 3.91
C ILE A 402 -17.61 8.40 2.62
N LYS A 403 -17.92 7.08 2.56
CA LYS A 403 -18.53 6.44 1.39
C LYS A 403 -19.83 7.11 0.93
N LYS A 404 -20.66 7.58 1.85
CA LYS A 404 -21.94 8.23 1.53
C LYS A 404 -21.78 9.61 0.88
N GLU A 405 -20.70 10.32 1.17
CA GLU A 405 -20.42 11.65 0.65
C GLU A 405 -19.21 11.67 -0.30
N LEU A 406 -18.77 10.50 -0.76
CA LEU A 406 -17.55 10.32 -1.52
C LEU A 406 -17.45 11.23 -2.74
N HIS A 407 -18.57 11.42 -3.44
CA HIS A 407 -18.62 12.16 -4.70
C HIS A 407 -19.16 13.60 -4.54
N THR A 408 -19.36 14.07 -3.30
CA THR A 408 -19.82 15.45 -3.01
C THR A 408 -18.87 16.24 -2.14
N SER A 409 -18.10 15.57 -1.29
CA SER A 409 -17.07 16.17 -0.44
C SER A 409 -15.69 15.79 -0.95
N ALA A 410 -14.75 16.75 -0.87
CA ALA A 410 -13.34 16.40 -1.08
C ALA A 410 -12.90 15.38 -0.01
N THR A 411 -12.05 14.43 -0.39
CA THR A 411 -11.62 13.37 0.53
C THR A 411 -10.11 13.18 0.46
N LEU A 412 -9.45 13.16 1.63
CA LEU A 412 -8.04 12.83 1.74
C LEU A 412 -7.86 11.31 1.75
N PHE A 413 -7.35 10.79 0.64
CA PHE A 413 -7.03 9.37 0.46
C PHE A 413 -5.54 9.08 0.64
N GLY A 414 -5.23 7.79 0.83
CA GLY A 414 -3.92 7.19 0.62
C GLY A 414 -4.04 6.04 -0.37
N LEU A 415 -3.13 5.98 -1.31
CA LEU A 415 -3.02 4.98 -2.37
C LEU A 415 -1.54 4.64 -2.56
N GLY A 416 -1.23 3.69 -3.43
CA GLY A 416 0.16 3.34 -3.71
C GLY A 416 0.36 1.84 -3.97
N SER A 417 -0.26 1.33 -5.02
CA SER A 417 -0.10 -0.05 -5.46
C SER A 417 1.07 -0.22 -6.42
N HIS A 418 1.67 -1.40 -6.40
CA HIS A 418 2.60 -1.87 -7.41
C HIS A 418 1.91 -2.43 -8.67
N ASP A 419 0.61 -2.18 -8.82
CA ASP A 419 -0.20 -2.55 -9.98
C ASP A 419 -0.75 -1.28 -10.65
N PRO A 420 -0.48 -1.03 -11.94
CA PRO A 420 -1.01 0.13 -12.66
C PRO A 420 -2.54 0.11 -12.80
N LEU A 421 -3.21 -1.00 -12.49
CA LEU A 421 -4.67 -1.07 -12.43
C LEU A 421 -5.24 -0.08 -11.40
N GLU A 422 -4.45 0.33 -10.40
CA GLU A 422 -4.84 1.37 -9.46
C GLU A 422 -5.17 2.71 -10.15
N LEU A 423 -4.47 3.05 -11.26
CA LEU A 423 -4.80 4.23 -12.06
C LEU A 423 -6.20 4.11 -12.68
N TYR A 424 -6.51 2.94 -13.22
CA TYR A 424 -7.84 2.67 -13.76
C TYR A 424 -8.91 2.77 -12.67
N ASN A 425 -8.69 2.16 -11.52
CA ASN A 425 -9.63 2.19 -10.40
C ASN A 425 -9.85 3.62 -9.87
N ALA A 426 -8.81 4.45 -9.85
CA ALA A 426 -8.89 5.82 -9.35
C ALA A 426 -9.51 6.82 -10.34
N PHE A 427 -9.48 6.54 -11.67
CA PHE A 427 -9.81 7.55 -12.69
C PHE A 427 -10.76 7.07 -13.79
N SER A 428 -11.03 5.78 -13.97
CA SER A 428 -11.96 5.31 -15.00
C SER A 428 -13.42 5.55 -14.60
N ASN A 429 -14.24 5.97 -15.55
CA ASN A 429 -15.68 6.10 -15.36
C ASN A 429 -16.36 4.74 -15.16
N LYS A 430 -15.77 3.66 -15.65
CA LYS A 430 -16.26 2.29 -15.42
C LYS A 430 -16.11 1.84 -13.97
N ALA A 431 -15.30 2.54 -13.20
CA ALA A 431 -15.10 2.29 -11.76
C ALA A 431 -16.05 3.12 -10.86
N HIS A 432 -16.90 3.99 -11.43
CA HIS A 432 -17.85 4.80 -10.67
C HIS A 432 -18.78 3.94 -9.80
N GLY A 433 -18.89 4.28 -8.52
CA GLY A 433 -19.80 3.62 -7.58
C GLY A 433 -19.42 2.19 -7.18
N VAL A 434 -18.22 1.75 -7.54
CA VAL A 434 -17.63 0.48 -7.09
C VAL A 434 -16.74 0.77 -5.88
N GLU A 435 -17.17 0.38 -4.70
CA GLU A 435 -16.46 0.61 -3.43
C GLU A 435 -15.97 2.07 -3.27
N LEU A 436 -14.66 2.27 -3.13
CA LEU A 436 -13.99 3.58 -3.02
C LEU A 436 -13.34 4.04 -4.34
N ASN A 437 -13.59 3.31 -5.44
CA ASN A 437 -12.99 3.61 -6.73
C ASN A 437 -13.52 4.93 -7.29
N ASN A 438 -12.66 5.60 -8.06
CA ASN A 438 -12.91 6.90 -8.68
C ASN A 438 -13.66 7.89 -7.76
N PRO A 439 -13.09 8.25 -6.61
CA PRO A 439 -13.77 9.06 -5.60
C PRO A 439 -14.11 10.47 -6.10
N ALA A 440 -13.35 10.97 -7.07
CA ALA A 440 -13.62 12.25 -7.72
C ALA A 440 -14.84 12.22 -8.67
N TYR A 441 -15.37 11.06 -9.00
CA TYR A 441 -16.36 10.90 -10.08
C TYR A 441 -15.86 11.49 -11.41
N TYR A 442 -14.58 11.23 -11.70
CA TYR A 442 -13.87 11.77 -12.86
C TYR A 442 -14.27 11.04 -14.14
N PHE A 443 -14.35 11.79 -15.23
CA PHE A 443 -14.57 11.26 -16.57
C PHE A 443 -13.81 12.09 -17.62
N ASN A 444 -13.09 11.40 -18.50
CA ASN A 444 -12.49 11.96 -19.71
C ASN A 444 -12.35 10.84 -20.75
N GLN A 445 -13.02 10.98 -21.89
CA GLN A 445 -13.05 9.95 -22.93
C GLN A 445 -11.66 9.63 -23.52
N VAL A 446 -10.76 10.61 -23.60
CA VAL A 446 -9.39 10.40 -24.10
C VAL A 446 -8.60 9.54 -23.10
N VAL A 447 -8.76 9.79 -21.81
CA VAL A 447 -8.16 9.00 -20.74
C VAL A 447 -8.69 7.56 -20.74
N GLU A 448 -10.02 7.38 -20.90
CA GLU A 448 -10.62 6.04 -21.03
C GLU A 448 -10.02 5.26 -22.21
N ASN A 449 -9.85 5.92 -23.35
CA ASN A 449 -9.24 5.29 -24.53
C ASN A 449 -7.77 4.88 -24.26
N TYR A 450 -7.03 5.65 -23.45
CA TYR A 450 -5.68 5.27 -23.03
C TYR A 450 -5.69 4.10 -22.06
N PHE A 451 -6.64 4.03 -21.13
CA PHE A 451 -6.81 2.88 -20.25
C PHE A 451 -7.13 1.61 -21.01
N GLU A 452 -8.03 1.67 -22.00
CA GLU A 452 -8.35 0.53 -22.86
C GLU A 452 -7.12 0.04 -23.64
N LYS A 453 -6.32 0.98 -24.20
CA LYS A 453 -5.07 0.65 -24.91
C LYS A 453 -4.01 0.07 -23.95
N ALA A 454 -3.89 0.61 -22.74
CA ALA A 454 -2.96 0.09 -21.75
C ALA A 454 -3.33 -1.35 -21.35
N LEU A 455 -4.60 -1.59 -21.02
CA LEU A 455 -5.08 -2.92 -20.64
C LEU A 455 -4.96 -3.94 -21.79
N SER A 456 -5.18 -3.53 -23.05
CA SER A 456 -5.08 -4.41 -24.23
C SER A 456 -3.69 -4.50 -24.84
N ALA A 457 -2.69 -3.85 -24.26
CA ALA A 457 -1.31 -3.86 -24.76
C ALA A 457 -0.71 -5.27 -24.76
N THR A 458 0.24 -5.50 -25.69
CA THR A 458 0.88 -6.78 -25.90
C THR A 458 2.20 -6.94 -25.14
N SER A 459 2.70 -5.83 -24.57
CA SER A 459 3.89 -5.81 -23.72
C SER A 459 3.73 -4.80 -22.57
N GLN A 460 4.51 -4.96 -21.51
CA GLN A 460 4.53 -4.01 -20.40
C GLN A 460 5.05 -2.62 -20.83
N GLU A 461 6.00 -2.57 -21.75
CA GLU A 461 6.50 -1.32 -22.31
C GLU A 461 5.40 -0.54 -23.04
N GLU A 462 4.63 -1.22 -23.88
CA GLU A 462 3.48 -0.63 -24.56
C GLU A 462 2.39 -0.19 -23.58
N ALA A 463 2.07 -1.02 -22.58
CA ALA A 463 1.12 -0.67 -21.53
C ALA A 463 1.56 0.58 -20.78
N ASN A 464 2.82 0.64 -20.34
CA ASN A 464 3.38 1.78 -19.62
C ASN A 464 3.33 3.07 -20.43
N LYS A 465 3.52 3.00 -21.75
CA LYS A 465 3.35 4.16 -22.63
C LYS A 465 1.93 4.73 -22.57
N TYR A 466 0.91 3.89 -22.53
CA TYR A 466 -0.48 4.35 -22.47
C TYR A 466 -0.89 4.77 -21.06
N TRP A 467 -0.42 4.11 -19.99
CA TRP A 467 -0.58 4.55 -18.61
C TRP A 467 0.01 5.96 -18.42
N LYS A 468 1.20 6.25 -18.98
CA LYS A 468 1.81 7.59 -18.97
C LYS A 468 0.98 8.61 -19.74
N LYS A 469 0.41 8.24 -20.90
CA LYS A 469 -0.46 9.13 -21.69
C LYS A 469 -1.77 9.45 -21.00
N ALA A 470 -2.36 8.51 -20.27
CA ALA A 470 -3.56 8.75 -19.47
C ALA A 470 -3.32 9.83 -18.39
N GLN A 471 -2.12 9.89 -17.82
CA GLN A 471 -1.72 10.95 -16.89
C GLN A 471 -1.60 12.31 -17.60
N TRP A 472 -0.89 12.34 -18.72
CA TRP A 472 -0.70 13.55 -19.53
C TRP A 472 -0.14 13.20 -20.90
N ASP A 473 -0.84 13.53 -21.99
CA ASP A 473 -0.41 13.26 -23.37
C ASP A 473 0.23 14.47 -24.06
N GLY A 474 0.21 15.63 -23.42
CA GLY A 474 0.65 16.93 -23.93
C GLY A 474 -0.50 17.95 -24.06
N GLU A 475 -1.75 17.48 -24.09
CA GLU A 475 -2.95 18.30 -24.24
C GLU A 475 -3.98 18.02 -23.16
N THR A 476 -4.18 16.75 -22.79
CA THR A 476 -5.16 16.31 -21.79
C THR A 476 -4.64 15.16 -20.94
N GLY A 477 -5.34 14.84 -19.86
CA GLY A 477 -5.03 13.76 -18.93
C GLY A 477 -5.55 14.05 -17.52
N PHE A 478 -5.49 13.07 -16.65
CA PHE A 478 -5.99 13.22 -15.28
C PHE A 478 -5.00 13.92 -14.31
N SER A 479 -3.77 14.21 -14.74
CA SER A 479 -2.79 14.89 -13.87
C SER A 479 -3.16 16.35 -13.60
N ASN A 480 -2.35 16.98 -12.73
CA ASN A 480 -2.42 18.40 -12.43
C ASN A 480 -2.29 19.31 -13.67
N LYS A 481 -1.57 18.88 -14.72
CA LYS A 481 -1.43 19.61 -16.00
C LYS A 481 -2.70 19.53 -16.85
N GLY A 482 -3.46 18.46 -16.73
CA GLY A 482 -4.73 18.22 -17.42
C GLY A 482 -5.95 18.65 -16.60
N ASP A 483 -6.81 17.70 -16.29
CA ASP A 483 -8.10 17.91 -15.63
C ASP A 483 -8.01 18.08 -14.13
N ALA A 484 -6.91 17.68 -13.50
CA ALA A 484 -6.59 17.85 -12.08
C ALA A 484 -7.70 17.40 -11.10
N PRO A 485 -8.29 16.19 -11.23
CA PRO A 485 -9.32 15.73 -10.30
C PRO A 485 -8.78 15.44 -8.89
N TRP A 486 -7.46 15.48 -8.71
CA TRP A 486 -6.78 15.31 -7.43
C TRP A 486 -5.75 16.40 -7.18
N VAL A 487 -5.49 16.67 -5.91
CA VAL A 487 -4.29 17.38 -5.43
C VAL A 487 -3.44 16.39 -4.66
N TRP A 488 -2.39 15.87 -5.28
CA TRP A 488 -1.41 15.03 -4.59
C TRP A 488 -0.60 15.88 -3.64
N LEU A 489 -0.32 15.37 -2.45
CA LEU A 489 0.35 16.12 -1.38
C LEU A 489 1.74 15.56 -1.11
N VAL A 490 1.82 14.35 -0.57
CA VAL A 490 3.08 13.74 -0.13
C VAL A 490 3.10 12.24 -0.40
N ASN A 491 4.29 11.66 -0.59
CA ASN A 491 4.57 10.24 -0.40
C ASN A 491 5.23 10.07 0.97
N ILE A 492 4.76 9.12 1.78
CA ILE A 492 5.22 8.91 3.16
C ILE A 492 6.34 7.88 3.17
N ASP A 493 7.47 8.19 3.78
CA ASP A 493 8.50 7.16 4.01
C ASP A 493 8.05 6.19 5.11
N HIS A 494 8.34 4.90 4.95
CA HIS A 494 8.13 3.92 6.00
C HIS A 494 9.36 3.89 6.92
N LEU A 495 9.15 4.16 8.20
CA LEU A 495 10.21 4.39 9.17
C LEU A 495 10.36 3.21 10.13
N PHE A 496 11.57 2.70 10.23
CA PHE A 496 11.89 1.60 11.13
C PHE A 496 13.15 1.89 11.93
N LEU A 497 13.09 1.70 13.24
CA LEU A 497 14.27 1.49 14.04
C LEU A 497 14.69 0.04 13.89
N ILE A 498 15.89 -0.22 13.42
CA ILE A 498 16.42 -1.58 13.27
C ILE A 498 17.72 -1.72 14.07
N HIS A 499 17.98 -2.91 14.61
CA HIS A 499 19.23 -3.20 15.31
C HIS A 499 20.43 -2.84 14.43
N GLU A 500 21.44 -2.13 14.96
CA GLU A 500 22.55 -1.57 14.18
C GLU A 500 23.34 -2.62 13.38
N ASN A 501 23.41 -3.86 13.88
CA ASN A 501 24.07 -4.98 13.24
C ASN A 501 23.17 -5.80 12.32
N LEU A 502 21.89 -5.46 12.20
CA LEU A 502 20.99 -6.14 11.26
C LEU A 502 21.17 -5.60 9.84
N VAL A 503 21.37 -6.52 8.89
CA VAL A 503 21.42 -6.24 7.46
C VAL A 503 20.12 -6.73 6.83
N ILE A 504 19.31 -5.80 6.32
CA ILE A 504 18.06 -6.13 5.60
C ILE A 504 18.21 -6.06 4.08
N GLY A 505 19.41 -5.69 3.59
CA GLY A 505 19.67 -5.50 2.16
C GLY A 505 18.96 -4.27 1.57
N GLU A 506 19.12 -4.11 0.25
CA GLU A 506 18.40 -3.08 -0.50
C GLU A 506 16.94 -3.48 -0.64
N GLN A 507 16.05 -2.54 -0.34
CA GLN A 507 14.61 -2.71 -0.44
C GLN A 507 14.10 -2.03 -1.73
N LYS A 508 13.09 -2.61 -2.38
CA LYS A 508 12.35 -1.91 -3.43
C LYS A 508 11.56 -0.75 -2.82
N ILE A 509 11.13 0.21 -3.66
CA ILE A 509 10.20 1.25 -3.22
C ILE A 509 8.96 0.61 -2.62
N GLN A 510 8.55 1.07 -1.43
CA GLN A 510 7.47 0.44 -0.67
C GLN A 510 6.09 0.82 -1.23
N PRO A 511 5.09 -0.07 -1.23
CA PRO A 511 3.71 0.27 -1.57
C PRO A 511 2.99 0.94 -0.40
N HIS A 512 1.70 1.23 -0.56
CA HIS A 512 0.83 1.61 0.56
C HIS A 512 0.88 0.59 1.68
N GLU A 513 0.90 1.04 2.94
CA GLU A 513 1.13 0.24 4.14
C GLU A 513 -0.06 -0.70 4.46
N HIS A 514 -0.20 -1.75 3.65
CA HIS A 514 -1.02 -2.91 3.95
C HIS A 514 -0.11 -4.15 3.89
N SER A 515 -0.21 -5.06 4.85
CA SER A 515 0.74 -6.15 5.04
C SER A 515 2.10 -5.65 5.58
N TRP A 516 3.19 -6.37 5.32
CA TRP A 516 4.53 -6.07 5.84
C TRP A 516 5.57 -5.96 4.71
N PRO A 517 5.53 -4.90 3.88
CA PRO A 517 6.37 -4.80 2.67
C PRO A 517 7.87 -4.85 2.94
N ILE A 518 8.34 -4.43 4.11
CA ILE A 518 9.74 -4.55 4.51
C ILE A 518 10.23 -6.01 4.45
N THR A 519 9.33 -7.00 4.58
CA THR A 519 9.70 -8.43 4.60
C THR A 519 9.86 -9.06 3.22
N ASP A 520 9.72 -8.31 2.13
CA ASP A 520 9.75 -8.86 0.76
C ASP A 520 11.02 -9.68 0.41
N PHE A 521 12.14 -9.38 1.06
CA PHE A 521 13.43 -10.08 0.85
C PHE A 521 13.99 -10.66 2.16
N ILE A 522 13.11 -11.05 3.09
CA ILE A 522 13.49 -11.44 4.45
C ILE A 522 14.42 -12.67 4.48
N GLU A 523 14.40 -13.52 3.45
CA GLU A 523 15.33 -14.66 3.31
C GLU A 523 16.79 -14.23 3.10
N ASN A 524 17.03 -12.96 2.78
CA ASN A 524 18.36 -12.37 2.63
C ASN A 524 18.89 -11.69 3.90
N TRP A 525 18.03 -11.47 4.90
CA TRP A 525 18.40 -10.79 6.12
C TRP A 525 19.38 -11.59 6.96
N HIS A 526 20.35 -10.93 7.58
CA HIS A 526 21.37 -11.56 8.41
C HIS A 526 22.02 -10.56 9.35
N TRP A 527 22.75 -11.03 10.38
CA TRP A 527 23.61 -10.18 11.19
C TRP A 527 24.92 -9.87 10.44
N LYS A 528 25.44 -8.65 10.63
CA LYS A 528 26.80 -8.33 10.18
C LYS A 528 27.81 -9.32 10.78
N ASN A 529 28.74 -9.81 9.97
CA ASN A 529 29.85 -10.60 10.47
C ASN A 529 30.80 -9.71 11.24
N ILE A 530 30.91 -9.90 12.57
CA ILE A 530 31.78 -9.13 13.47
C ILE A 530 33.27 -9.23 13.03
N ASN A 531 33.64 -10.24 12.26
CA ASN A 531 34.99 -10.49 11.79
C ASN A 531 35.38 -9.70 10.52
N GLU A 532 34.48 -8.99 9.83
CA GLU A 532 34.81 -8.19 8.64
C GLU A 532 35.36 -6.82 8.98
N ASN A 533 35.05 -6.27 10.16
CA ASN A 533 35.52 -4.94 10.60
C ASN A 533 37.00 -4.91 11.02
N SER A 534 37.74 -6.03 11.01
CA SER A 534 39.18 -6.08 11.33
C SER A 534 40.10 -5.94 10.10
N LYS A 535 39.56 -5.74 8.90
CA LYS A 535 40.34 -5.62 7.65
C LYS A 535 40.26 -4.23 7.00
N GLU A 536 39.49 -3.30 7.55
CA GLU A 536 39.37 -1.92 7.03
C GLU A 536 40.02 -0.84 7.94
N ASN A 537 40.85 -1.25 8.93
CA ASN A 537 41.72 -0.31 9.70
C ASN A 537 43.17 -0.52 9.38
#